data_d4a8669d4fec12aa067176b8f9364470
#
_entry.id   d4a8669d4fec12aa067176b8f9364470
#
_cell.length_a   1.000
_cell.length_b   1.000
_cell.length_c   1.000
_cell.angle_alpha   90.00
_cell.angle_beta   90.00
_cell.angle_gamma   90.00
#
_symmetry.space_group_name_H-M   'P 1'
#
loop_
_entity.id
_entity.type
_entity.pdbx_description
1 polymer ?
#
loop_
_entity_poly.entity_id
_entity_poly.type
_entity_poly.pdbx_seq_one_letter_code
_entity_poly.pdbx_strand_id
1 'polypeptide(L)'
;MRLTLLGTGDARQVPVYGCQCVACLAARADQALRRLPCSALIECADQRWLIDSGLTDLTERFPPHSLSGILQTHYHADHAQGLLHLRWGQGLVIPVHGPADPEGLADLYKHPGILDFSQPFAAFETRALGALQVTALPLMHSRLTSVICWRVKGSASLT
;
A
#
# COMPACT_ATOMS: atom_id res chain seq x y z
N MET A 1 -10.36 15.26 3.69
CA MET A 1 -9.33 14.19 3.47
C MET A 1 -8.82 13.70 4.81
N ARG A 2 -8.68 12.39 4.96
CA ARG A 2 -8.10 11.73 6.15
C ARG A 2 -7.00 10.77 5.68
N LEU A 3 -5.86 10.77 6.36
CA LEU A 3 -4.80 9.77 6.24
C LEU A 3 -4.77 8.95 7.52
N THR A 4 -4.85 7.63 7.41
CA THR A 4 -4.76 6.69 8.54
C THR A 4 -3.58 5.75 8.30
N LEU A 5 -2.63 5.74 9.22
CA LEU A 5 -1.53 4.76 9.21
C LEU A 5 -2.05 3.43 9.75
N LEU A 6 -2.01 2.39 8.92
CA LEU A 6 -2.49 1.04 9.25
C LEU A 6 -1.35 0.15 9.74
N GLY A 7 -0.14 0.39 9.23
CA GLY A 7 1.08 -0.29 9.63
C GLY A 7 2.29 0.64 9.49
N THR A 8 3.20 0.59 10.46
CA THR A 8 4.37 1.48 10.57
C THR A 8 5.67 0.72 10.83
N GLY A 9 5.65 -0.60 10.66
CA GLY A 9 6.82 -1.48 10.77
C GLY A 9 7.47 -1.73 9.42
N ASP A 10 8.71 -2.22 9.50
CA ASP A 10 9.44 -2.78 8.37
C ASP A 10 9.12 -4.29 8.20
N ALA A 11 9.85 -4.98 7.32
CA ALA A 11 9.71 -6.41 7.05
C ALA A 11 9.82 -7.30 8.32
N ARG A 12 10.54 -6.84 9.35
CA ARG A 12 10.71 -7.59 10.61
C ARG A 12 9.54 -7.41 11.56
N GLN A 13 8.78 -6.32 11.40
CA GLN A 13 7.66 -5.93 12.28
C GLN A 13 8.10 -5.71 13.76
N VAL A 14 7.17 -5.40 14.62
CA VAL A 14 7.35 -5.44 16.08
C VAL A 14 6.13 -6.14 16.67
N PRO A 15 6.31 -7.25 17.44
CA PRO A 15 7.58 -7.82 17.91
C PRO A 15 8.32 -8.62 16.86
N VAL A 16 9.65 -8.49 16.83
CA VAL A 16 10.53 -9.31 15.99
C VAL A 16 10.60 -10.74 16.58
N TYR A 17 10.59 -11.74 15.72
CA TYR A 17 10.70 -13.15 16.14
C TYR A 17 12.00 -13.38 16.95
N GLY A 18 11.86 -13.97 18.14
CA GLY A 18 12.99 -14.26 19.03
C GLY A 18 13.59 -13.05 19.77
N CYS A 19 13.22 -11.82 19.46
CA CYS A 19 13.78 -10.62 20.09
C CYS A 19 13.25 -10.44 21.53
N GLN A 20 14.15 -10.17 22.47
CA GLN A 20 13.86 -9.95 23.90
C GLN A 20 14.01 -8.50 24.36
N CYS A 21 14.15 -7.54 23.43
CA CYS A 21 14.23 -6.11 23.78
C CYS A 21 12.91 -5.61 24.39
N VAL A 22 12.99 -4.51 25.13
CA VAL A 22 11.84 -3.92 25.86
C VAL A 22 10.64 -3.69 24.94
N ALA A 23 10.86 -3.13 23.74
CA ALA A 23 9.78 -2.86 22.79
C ALA A 23 9.09 -4.15 22.31
N CYS A 24 9.86 -5.20 21.98
CA CYS A 24 9.31 -6.47 21.53
C CYS A 24 8.57 -7.24 22.65
N LEU A 25 9.07 -7.17 23.88
CA LEU A 25 8.38 -7.74 25.03
C LEU A 25 7.05 -7.03 25.31
N ALA A 26 7.06 -5.69 25.30
CA ALA A 26 5.85 -4.90 25.46
C ALA A 26 4.82 -5.19 24.36
N ALA A 27 5.24 -5.27 23.10
CA ALA A 27 4.35 -5.56 21.97
C ALA A 27 3.80 -7.01 21.96
N ARG A 28 4.43 -7.95 22.67
CA ARG A 28 3.86 -9.29 22.91
C ARG A 28 2.77 -9.25 23.97
N ALA A 29 2.95 -8.40 24.99
CA ALA A 29 1.97 -8.24 26.07
C ALA A 29 0.78 -7.37 25.64
N ASP A 30 1.00 -6.36 24.83
CA ASP A 30 -0.02 -5.42 24.36
C ASP A 30 -0.02 -5.30 22.83
N GLN A 31 -1.14 -5.69 22.22
CA GLN A 31 -1.31 -5.64 20.76
C GLN A 31 -1.28 -4.20 20.19
N ALA A 32 -1.64 -3.18 20.98
CA ALA A 32 -1.62 -1.79 20.55
C ALA A 32 -0.19 -1.27 20.29
N LEU A 33 0.82 -1.93 20.86
CA LEU A 33 2.23 -1.61 20.67
C LEU A 33 2.88 -2.31 19.47
N ARG A 34 2.14 -3.14 18.76
CA ARG A 34 2.65 -3.83 17.56
C ARG A 34 2.86 -2.86 16.41
N ARG A 35 3.90 -3.13 15.62
CA ARG A 35 4.17 -2.44 14.36
C ARG A 35 4.02 -3.43 13.21
N LEU A 36 2.90 -3.32 12.52
CA LEU A 36 2.59 -4.13 11.34
C LEU A 36 3.34 -3.59 10.11
N PRO A 37 3.44 -4.38 9.03
CA PRO A 37 4.06 -3.96 7.78
C PRO A 37 3.47 -2.67 7.24
N CYS A 38 4.27 -1.93 6.46
CA CYS A 38 3.91 -0.61 5.96
C CYS A 38 2.60 -0.63 5.19
N SER A 39 1.65 0.19 5.63
CA SER A 39 0.40 0.43 4.91
C SER A 39 -0.29 1.68 5.46
N ALA A 40 -0.97 2.43 4.59
CA ALA A 40 -1.79 3.57 4.99
C ALA A 40 -3.05 3.67 4.14
N LEU A 41 -4.07 4.35 4.65
CA LEU A 41 -5.33 4.59 3.96
C LEU A 41 -5.54 6.09 3.78
N ILE A 42 -5.79 6.52 2.54
CA ILE A 42 -6.29 7.87 2.23
C ILE A 42 -7.79 7.79 1.99
N GLU A 43 -8.54 8.61 2.70
CA GLU A 43 -9.97 8.81 2.46
C GLU A 43 -10.20 10.25 2.01
N CYS A 44 -10.74 10.42 0.81
CA CYS A 44 -10.98 11.74 0.22
C CYS A 44 -12.25 11.69 -0.64
N ALA A 45 -13.19 12.58 -0.36
CA ALA A 45 -14.55 12.49 -0.89
C ALA A 45 -15.10 11.08 -0.60
N ASP A 46 -15.71 10.43 -1.59
CA ASP A 46 -16.24 9.07 -1.46
C ASP A 46 -15.23 7.99 -1.88
N GLN A 47 -13.94 8.34 -1.93
CA GLN A 47 -12.86 7.45 -2.38
C GLN A 47 -11.96 7.01 -1.23
N ARG A 48 -11.50 5.74 -1.30
CA ARG A 48 -10.58 5.12 -0.37
C ARG A 48 -9.41 4.51 -1.14
N TRP A 49 -8.22 5.05 -0.92
CA TRP A 49 -6.99 4.63 -1.58
C TRP A 49 -6.03 4.02 -0.57
N LEU A 50 -5.67 2.76 -0.78
CA LEU A 50 -4.65 2.10 0.04
C LEU A 50 -3.26 2.50 -0.47
N ILE A 51 -2.38 2.95 0.42
CA ILE A 51 -0.96 3.12 0.12
C ILE A 51 -0.23 1.91 0.70
N ASP A 52 0.44 1.18 -0.15
CA ASP A 52 1.05 -0.10 0.14
C ASP A 52 0.10 -1.13 0.77
N SER A 53 0.36 -2.37 0.49
CA SER A 53 -0.50 -3.51 0.83
C SER A 53 0.27 -4.56 1.65
N GLY A 54 1.11 -4.08 2.59
CA GLY A 54 1.93 -4.95 3.42
C GLY A 54 1.15 -5.78 4.44
N LEU A 55 -0.11 -5.41 4.74
CA LEU A 55 -0.95 -6.12 5.69
C LEU A 55 -1.53 -7.41 5.07
N THR A 56 -1.54 -8.49 5.83
CA THR A 56 -2.08 -9.80 5.37
C THR A 56 -3.59 -9.93 5.55
N ASP A 57 -4.20 -9.07 6.36
CA ASP A 57 -5.63 -9.07 6.70
C ASP A 57 -6.45 -8.05 5.90
N LEU A 58 -6.02 -7.69 4.68
CA LEU A 58 -6.71 -6.70 3.84
C LEU A 58 -8.15 -7.11 3.51
N THR A 59 -8.41 -8.39 3.30
CA THR A 59 -9.74 -8.92 2.98
C THR A 59 -10.73 -8.81 4.14
N GLU A 60 -10.23 -8.79 5.37
CA GLU A 60 -11.03 -8.59 6.58
C GLU A 60 -11.27 -7.11 6.86
N ARG A 61 -10.26 -6.26 6.60
CA ARG A 61 -10.31 -4.81 6.82
C ARG A 61 -11.18 -4.08 5.80
N PHE A 62 -11.15 -4.55 4.56
CA PHE A 62 -11.77 -3.86 3.43
C PHE A 62 -12.85 -4.74 2.77
N PRO A 63 -14.13 -4.46 3.05
CA PRO A 63 -15.22 -5.15 2.35
C PRO A 63 -15.11 -4.99 0.83
N PRO A 64 -15.67 -5.93 0.04
CA PRO A 64 -15.72 -5.81 -1.41
C PRO A 64 -16.25 -4.44 -1.85
N HIS A 65 -15.67 -3.88 -2.94
CA HIS A 65 -15.99 -2.57 -3.49
C HIS A 65 -15.69 -1.36 -2.57
N SER A 66 -15.04 -1.54 -1.42
CA SER A 66 -14.73 -0.43 -0.51
C SER A 66 -13.45 0.33 -0.86
N LEU A 67 -12.57 -0.24 -1.66
CA LEU A 67 -11.36 0.41 -2.15
C LEU A 67 -11.55 0.94 -3.56
N SER A 68 -11.15 2.19 -3.79
CA SER A 68 -11.07 2.80 -5.12
C SER A 68 -9.84 2.33 -5.89
N GLY A 69 -8.80 1.90 -5.19
CA GLY A 69 -7.57 1.36 -5.73
C GLY A 69 -6.43 1.34 -4.73
N ILE A 70 -5.27 0.90 -5.19
CA ILE A 70 -4.05 0.76 -4.40
C ILE A 70 -2.93 1.58 -5.05
N LEU A 71 -2.23 2.38 -4.25
CA LEU A 71 -1.03 3.12 -4.61
C LEU A 71 0.17 2.35 -4.05
N GLN A 72 0.84 1.60 -4.89
CA GLN A 72 1.95 0.74 -4.49
C GLN A 72 3.28 1.48 -4.67
N THR A 73 4.08 1.62 -3.59
CA THR A 73 5.39 2.29 -3.68
C THR A 73 6.42 1.39 -4.35
N HIS A 74 6.44 0.12 -4.00
CA HIS A 74 7.29 -0.93 -4.57
C HIS A 74 6.80 -2.33 -4.15
N TYR A 75 7.47 -3.38 -4.63
CA TYR A 75 7.01 -4.76 -4.44
C TYR A 75 7.91 -5.59 -3.50
N HIS A 76 8.51 -5.02 -2.45
CA HIS A 76 9.00 -5.82 -1.33
C HIS A 76 7.84 -6.46 -0.58
N ALA A 77 8.08 -7.63 0.01
CA ALA A 77 7.01 -8.42 0.64
C ALA A 77 6.26 -7.64 1.72
N ASP A 78 6.95 -6.87 2.54
CA ASP A 78 6.36 -6.06 3.61
C ASP A 78 5.54 -4.86 3.10
N HIS A 79 5.59 -4.57 1.81
CA HIS A 79 4.74 -3.57 1.14
C HIS A 79 3.64 -4.18 0.26
N ALA A 80 3.76 -5.45 -0.15
CA ALA A 80 2.90 -6.02 -1.18
C ALA A 80 2.30 -7.41 -0.86
N GLN A 81 2.66 -8.05 0.28
CA GLN A 81 2.22 -9.42 0.59
C GLN A 81 0.70 -9.59 0.69
N GLY A 82 -0.02 -8.57 1.09
CA GLY A 82 -1.48 -8.60 1.18
C GLY A 82 -2.16 -8.77 -0.19
N LEU A 83 -1.50 -8.36 -1.29
CA LEU A 83 -2.00 -8.57 -2.64
C LEU A 83 -2.12 -10.06 -2.98
N LEU A 84 -1.28 -10.92 -2.40
CA LEU A 84 -1.30 -12.36 -2.63
C LEU A 84 -2.61 -13.02 -2.17
N HIS A 85 -3.26 -12.46 -1.16
CA HIS A 85 -4.56 -12.90 -0.69
C HIS A 85 -5.69 -12.18 -1.43
N LEU A 86 -5.57 -10.86 -1.58
CA LEU A 86 -6.60 -10.01 -2.17
C LEU A 86 -6.92 -10.39 -3.62
N ARG A 87 -5.93 -10.84 -4.42
CA ARG A 87 -6.10 -11.23 -5.83
C ARG A 87 -7.15 -12.32 -6.06
N TRP A 88 -7.46 -13.13 -5.05
CA TRP A 88 -8.43 -14.23 -5.16
C TRP A 88 -9.88 -13.77 -4.92
N GLY A 89 -10.12 -12.48 -4.77
CA GLY A 89 -11.46 -11.91 -4.72
C GLY A 89 -12.28 -12.23 -5.96
N GLN A 90 -13.59 -12.00 -5.91
CA GLN A 90 -14.51 -12.29 -7.01
C GLN A 90 -15.47 -11.13 -7.27
N GLY A 91 -15.85 -10.94 -8.53
CA GLY A 91 -16.91 -10.02 -8.92
C GLY A 91 -16.51 -8.53 -8.90
N LEU A 92 -15.21 -8.19 -8.81
CA LEU A 92 -14.70 -6.82 -8.85
C LEU A 92 -13.30 -6.77 -9.46
N VAL A 93 -12.84 -5.54 -9.77
CA VAL A 93 -11.47 -5.24 -10.20
C VAL A 93 -10.94 -4.14 -9.31
N ILE A 94 -9.70 -4.27 -8.83
CA ILE A 94 -9.01 -3.26 -8.02
C ILE A 94 -7.79 -2.76 -8.80
N PRO A 95 -7.76 -1.49 -9.23
CA PRO A 95 -6.59 -0.93 -9.89
C PRO A 95 -5.42 -0.81 -8.90
N VAL A 96 -4.23 -1.26 -9.33
CA VAL A 96 -2.98 -1.16 -8.57
C VAL A 96 -2.03 -0.28 -9.36
N HIS A 97 -1.81 0.94 -8.87
CA HIS A 97 -0.91 1.92 -9.45
C HIS A 97 0.42 1.89 -8.71
N GLY A 98 1.45 1.39 -9.34
CA GLY A 98 2.80 1.31 -8.78
C GLY A 98 3.84 1.35 -9.89
N PRO A 99 5.14 1.17 -9.58
CA PRO A 99 6.17 1.08 -10.60
C PRO A 99 5.99 -0.19 -11.45
N ALA A 100 6.43 -0.14 -12.71
CA ALA A 100 6.47 -1.32 -13.58
C ALA A 100 7.62 -2.24 -13.16
N ASP A 101 7.40 -3.12 -12.18
CA ASP A 101 8.38 -4.08 -11.68
C ASP A 101 7.85 -5.52 -11.73
N PRO A 102 7.86 -6.17 -12.94
CA PRO A 102 7.33 -7.52 -13.11
C PRO A 102 8.15 -8.60 -12.40
N GLU A 103 9.34 -8.27 -11.88
CA GLU A 103 10.20 -9.20 -11.13
C GLU A 103 9.97 -9.10 -9.62
N GLY A 104 9.39 -8.01 -9.14
CA GLY A 104 9.20 -7.74 -7.71
C GLY A 104 8.39 -8.80 -6.99
N LEU A 105 7.19 -9.06 -7.45
CA LEU A 105 6.36 -10.21 -7.08
C LEU A 105 5.81 -10.84 -8.37
N ALA A 106 6.69 -11.54 -9.11
CA ALA A 106 6.39 -12.07 -10.44
C ALA A 106 5.12 -12.92 -10.52
N ASP A 107 4.77 -13.62 -9.43
CA ASP A 107 3.55 -14.41 -9.35
C ASP A 107 2.27 -13.56 -9.44
N LEU A 108 2.29 -12.33 -8.92
CA LEU A 108 1.15 -11.39 -9.04
C LEU A 108 0.91 -10.96 -10.49
N TYR A 109 1.99 -10.79 -11.27
CA TYR A 109 1.86 -10.43 -12.69
C TYR A 109 1.43 -11.58 -13.57
N LYS A 110 1.80 -12.83 -13.22
CA LYS A 110 1.35 -14.04 -13.92
C LYS A 110 -0.10 -14.37 -13.61
N HIS A 111 -0.52 -14.15 -12.38
CA HIS A 111 -1.85 -14.54 -11.86
C HIS A 111 -2.43 -13.39 -11.03
N PRO A 112 -2.80 -12.26 -11.68
CA PRO A 112 -3.23 -11.06 -10.96
C PRO A 112 -4.63 -11.19 -10.33
N GLY A 113 -5.48 -12.11 -10.81
CA GLY A 113 -6.85 -12.26 -10.32
C GLY A 113 -7.65 -10.97 -10.52
N ILE A 114 -8.19 -10.42 -9.42
CA ILE A 114 -8.95 -9.16 -9.47
C ILE A 114 -8.09 -7.90 -9.50
N LEU A 115 -6.76 -8.02 -9.42
CA LEU A 115 -5.84 -6.88 -9.41
C LEU A 115 -5.52 -6.44 -10.83
N ASP A 116 -5.67 -5.15 -11.11
CA ASP A 116 -5.34 -4.56 -12.41
C ASP A 116 -4.05 -3.73 -12.34
N PHE A 117 -2.98 -4.25 -12.92
CA PHE A 117 -1.67 -3.60 -13.04
C PHE A 117 -1.46 -2.90 -14.39
N SER A 118 -2.51 -2.72 -15.19
CA SER A 118 -2.40 -2.20 -16.55
C SER A 118 -1.91 -0.74 -16.64
N GLN A 119 -1.96 -0.02 -15.52
CA GLN A 119 -1.60 1.41 -15.48
C GLN A 119 -0.49 1.69 -14.45
N PRO A 120 0.74 1.22 -14.68
CA PRO A 120 1.87 1.53 -13.82
C PRO A 120 2.18 3.03 -13.86
N PHE A 121 2.82 3.55 -12.81
CA PHE A 121 3.36 4.90 -12.82
C PHE A 121 4.75 4.95 -13.45
N ALA A 122 4.95 5.90 -14.34
CA ALA A 122 6.29 6.31 -14.76
C ALA A 122 6.90 7.27 -13.71
N ALA A 123 8.25 7.35 -13.67
CA ALA A 123 8.96 8.32 -12.83
C ALA A 123 8.52 9.74 -13.16
N PHE A 124 8.24 10.53 -12.13
CA PHE A 124 7.75 11.92 -12.21
C PHE A 124 6.37 12.07 -12.86
N GLU A 125 5.70 10.98 -13.18
CA GLU A 125 4.34 11.06 -13.70
C GLU A 125 3.38 11.60 -12.64
N THR A 126 2.53 12.55 -13.06
CA THR A 126 1.40 13.04 -12.27
C THR A 126 0.10 12.59 -12.90
N ARG A 127 -0.72 11.87 -12.14
CA ARG A 127 -2.01 11.35 -12.60
C ARG A 127 -3.16 11.79 -11.70
N ALA A 128 -4.28 12.10 -12.32
CA ALA A 128 -5.52 12.36 -11.60
C ALA A 128 -6.26 11.03 -11.33
N LEU A 129 -6.43 10.69 -10.07
CA LEU A 129 -7.15 9.52 -9.60
C LEU A 129 -8.37 9.99 -8.79
N GLY A 130 -9.49 10.18 -9.48
CA GLY A 130 -10.68 10.76 -8.87
C GLY A 130 -10.41 12.15 -8.27
N ALA A 131 -10.63 12.31 -6.96
CA ALA A 131 -10.40 13.56 -6.22
C ALA A 131 -8.90 13.79 -5.92
N LEU A 132 -8.05 12.77 -6.04
CA LEU A 132 -6.62 12.90 -5.79
C LEU A 132 -5.86 13.29 -7.07
N GLN A 133 -4.79 14.04 -6.91
CA GLN A 133 -3.72 14.17 -7.89
C GLN A 133 -2.48 13.54 -7.28
N VAL A 134 -1.94 12.52 -7.93
CA VAL A 134 -0.86 11.66 -7.43
C VAL A 134 0.35 11.81 -8.32
N THR A 135 1.52 12.02 -7.72
CA THR A 135 2.82 12.08 -8.41
C THR A 135 3.74 11.00 -7.88
N ALA A 136 4.33 10.22 -8.76
CA ALA A 136 5.33 9.20 -8.44
C ALA A 136 6.74 9.79 -8.52
N LEU A 137 7.42 9.91 -7.39
CA LEU A 137 8.80 10.39 -7.29
C LEU A 137 9.75 9.20 -7.11
N PRO A 138 10.68 8.94 -8.04
CA PRO A 138 11.59 7.79 -7.92
C PRO A 138 12.52 7.93 -6.72
N LEU A 139 12.81 6.81 -6.07
CA LEU A 139 13.78 6.70 -4.98
C LEU A 139 14.85 5.67 -5.29
N MET A 140 16.06 5.95 -4.78
CA MET A 140 17.15 4.96 -4.74
C MET A 140 16.85 3.89 -3.70
N HIS A 141 16.58 2.68 -4.16
CA HIS A 141 16.30 1.51 -3.32
C HIS A 141 16.74 0.24 -4.07
N SER A 142 16.75 -0.92 -3.40
CA SER A 142 17.11 -2.22 -4.02
C SER A 142 16.06 -2.73 -5.04
N ARG A 143 14.88 -2.11 -5.10
CA ARG A 143 13.80 -2.32 -6.07
C ARG A 143 13.41 -1.00 -6.71
N LEU A 144 12.72 -1.07 -7.87
CA LEU A 144 12.05 0.10 -8.42
C LEU A 144 11.05 0.63 -7.40
N THR A 145 11.33 1.82 -6.88
CA THR A 145 10.57 2.40 -5.77
C THR A 145 10.20 3.83 -6.10
N SER A 146 8.98 4.20 -5.74
CA SER A 146 8.51 5.59 -5.82
C SER A 146 7.97 6.07 -4.48
N VAL A 147 8.27 7.31 -4.11
CA VAL A 147 7.48 8.04 -3.13
C VAL A 147 6.19 8.49 -3.79
N ILE A 148 5.09 8.26 -3.13
CA ILE A 148 3.78 8.73 -3.58
C ILE A 148 3.50 10.09 -2.95
N CYS A 149 3.58 11.14 -3.75
CA CYS A 149 3.11 12.46 -3.36
C CYS A 149 1.66 12.63 -3.84
N TRP A 150 0.80 13.17 -3.00
CA TRP A 150 -0.60 13.42 -3.39
C TRP A 150 -1.11 14.77 -2.89
N ARG A 151 -2.09 15.31 -3.62
CA ARG A 151 -2.89 16.44 -3.20
C ARG A 151 -4.34 16.26 -3.60
N VAL A 152 -5.25 16.92 -2.90
CA VAL A 152 -6.67 16.97 -3.27
C VAL A 152 -6.87 18.03 -4.34
N LYS A 153 -7.59 17.73 -5.40
CA LYS A 153 -7.96 18.70 -6.43
C LYS A 153 -8.75 19.85 -5.80
N GLY A 154 -8.37 21.08 -6.10
CA GLY A 154 -9.02 22.28 -5.61
C GLY A 154 -8.56 22.77 -4.22
N SER A 155 -7.65 22.09 -3.51
CA SER A 155 -6.95 22.67 -2.38
C SER A 155 -5.85 23.60 -2.90
N ALA A 156 -5.84 24.86 -2.44
CA ALA A 156 -4.75 25.79 -2.70
C ALA A 156 -3.44 25.16 -2.22
N SER A 157 -2.39 25.26 -3.05
CA SER A 157 -1.04 24.88 -2.65
C SER A 157 -0.66 25.77 -1.46
N LEU A 158 -0.42 25.19 -0.29
CA LEU A 158 0.32 25.86 0.74
C LEU A 158 1.77 25.94 0.24
N THR A 159 2.13 27.13 -0.21
CA THR A 159 3.51 27.52 -0.51
C THR A 159 4.32 27.59 0.76
#